data_d5664ff07a44fa631883e42e56cfb4bd
#
_entry.id   d5664ff07a44fa631883e42e56cfb4bd
#
_cell.length_a   1.000
_cell.length_b   1.000
_cell.length_c   1.000
_cell.angle_alpha   90.00
_cell.angle_beta   90.00
_cell.angle_gamma   90.00
#
_symmetry.space_group_name_H-M   'P 1'
#
loop_
_entity.id
_entity.type
_entity.pdbx_description
1 polymer ?
#
loop_
_entity_poly.entity_id
_entity_poly.type
_entity_poly.pdbx_seq_one_letter_code
_entity_poly.pdbx_strand_id
1 'polypeptide(L)'
;MNDLPVYRLLISALSIFFCVSVSAVEVTDLYQDILVVEDKSRDTRLDASRKALLNVLVKVSGDKSADENRVAKQRTKDISDYMLKFEYDERIPGTLKLLVKFEARKIDALIKELNLPLWGMQRPLVAIWLGIEDNRQRELVTQESYPQLEQLIYDKASRRGLPVVVPLLDLQDRRLVGVPEVWGNFSEPVEEASKRYSAERSITARMYQEFNSDNWVLDWRFTNDEMFESNRIIGYRQQIVAQMIDDLAQGLAGEYAIDPNAYYEQRTANLTLKGTESFVDIELAKRRLMNLSVVTQAVILRKTPDSVEFELHHTGTVSDLKKALGLDNAFKDYVDPRAFYHIVDEQSLEYQWVVN
;
A
#
# COMPACT_ATOMS: atom_id res chain seq x y z
N MET A 1 -59.41 2.49 25.96
CA MET A 1 -59.45 1.30 25.11
C MET A 1 -58.52 1.52 23.95
N ASN A 2 -57.39 0.86 24.06
CA ASN A 2 -56.51 0.34 22.99
C ASN A 2 -56.13 1.22 21.80
N ASP A 3 -55.01 1.91 21.90
CA ASP A 3 -54.20 2.19 20.72
C ASP A 3 -52.72 2.30 21.10
N LEU A 4 -52.05 1.16 21.12
CA LEU A 4 -50.60 1.04 21.13
C LEU A 4 -50.26 -0.35 20.60
N PRO A 5 -49.82 -0.49 19.35
CA PRO A 5 -48.46 -1.00 19.13
C PRO A 5 -47.81 -0.66 17.76
N VAL A 6 -48.02 0.49 17.17
CA VAL A 6 -47.44 0.81 15.85
C VAL A 6 -46.01 1.37 15.97
N TYR A 7 -45.63 1.96 17.10
CA TYR A 7 -44.28 2.53 17.30
C TYR A 7 -43.16 1.51 17.58
N ARG A 8 -43.51 0.28 17.95
CA ARG A 8 -42.48 -0.76 18.20
C ARG A 8 -41.97 -1.45 16.93
N LEU A 9 -42.67 -1.35 15.82
CA LEU A 9 -42.27 -1.94 14.53
C LEU A 9 -41.37 -1.02 13.68
N LEU A 10 -41.30 0.28 13.98
CA LEU A 10 -40.50 1.25 13.24
C LEU A 10 -39.07 1.39 13.78
N ILE A 11 -38.78 0.93 14.98
CA ILE A 11 -37.42 0.99 15.57
C ILE A 11 -36.58 -0.22 15.18
N SER A 12 -37.20 -1.31 14.70
CA SER A 12 -36.48 -2.56 14.34
C SER A 12 -35.93 -2.60 12.92
N ALA A 13 -36.22 -1.60 12.08
CA ALA A 13 -35.84 -1.58 10.66
C ALA A 13 -34.64 -0.66 10.34
N LEU A 14 -34.02 -0.03 11.33
CA LEU A 14 -32.89 0.89 11.09
C LEU A 14 -31.54 0.38 11.62
N SER A 15 -31.39 -0.93 11.75
CA SER A 15 -30.06 -1.55 11.83
C SER A 15 -29.58 -1.86 10.41
N ILE A 16 -29.41 -0.83 9.59
CA ILE A 16 -28.63 -0.93 8.37
C ILE A 16 -27.18 -1.11 8.85
N PHE A 17 -26.72 -2.35 8.82
CA PHE A 17 -25.33 -2.71 8.88
C PHE A 17 -24.60 -1.94 7.77
N PHE A 18 -23.94 -0.84 8.13
CA PHE A 18 -22.92 -0.24 7.30
C PHE A 18 -21.76 -1.26 7.28
N CYS A 19 -21.83 -2.26 6.40
CA CYS A 19 -20.65 -3.00 6.00
C CYS A 19 -19.75 -2.01 5.28
N VAL A 20 -18.80 -1.45 6.00
CA VAL A 20 -17.70 -0.70 5.39
C VAL A 20 -16.90 -1.70 4.60
N SER A 21 -17.03 -1.62 3.29
CA SER A 21 -16.24 -2.43 2.36
C SER A 21 -14.78 -2.05 2.50
N VAL A 22 -14.00 -2.99 2.99
CA VAL A 22 -12.56 -2.88 3.11
C VAL A 22 -11.95 -3.29 1.77
N SER A 23 -11.42 -2.35 1.04
CA SER A 23 -10.62 -2.62 -0.16
C SER A 23 -9.15 -2.35 0.15
N ALA A 24 -8.24 -3.19 -0.34
CA ALA A 24 -6.84 -2.83 -0.42
C ALA A 24 -6.70 -1.45 -1.08
N VAL A 25 -5.80 -0.64 -0.58
CA VAL A 25 -5.65 0.73 -1.08
C VAL A 25 -4.93 0.67 -2.42
N GLU A 26 -5.68 0.87 -3.51
CA GLU A 26 -5.09 1.06 -4.82
C GLU A 26 -4.39 2.42 -4.86
N VAL A 27 -3.08 2.42 -5.13
CA VAL A 27 -2.30 3.66 -5.30
C VAL A 27 -2.58 4.21 -6.70
N THR A 28 -3.63 5.03 -6.80
CA THR A 28 -4.11 5.60 -8.07
C THR A 28 -3.17 6.64 -8.67
N ASP A 29 -2.23 7.15 -7.88
CA ASP A 29 -1.28 8.22 -8.24
C ASP A 29 0.17 7.71 -8.46
N LEU A 30 0.31 6.40 -8.73
CA LEU A 30 1.61 5.75 -8.88
C LEU A 30 2.48 6.38 -9.99
N TYR A 31 1.87 6.70 -11.13
CA TYR A 31 2.55 7.24 -12.32
C TYR A 31 2.49 8.77 -12.41
N GLN A 32 2.43 9.45 -11.28
CA GLN A 32 2.45 10.91 -11.23
C GLN A 32 3.26 11.41 -10.05
N ASP A 33 3.72 12.67 -10.17
CA ASP A 33 4.39 13.35 -9.08
C ASP A 33 4.00 14.83 -9.03
N ILE A 34 4.12 15.45 -7.85
CA ILE A 34 3.77 16.83 -7.59
C ILE A 34 4.99 17.55 -7.04
N LEU A 35 5.43 18.59 -7.72
CA LEU A 35 6.59 19.40 -7.35
C LEU A 35 6.21 20.86 -7.16
N VAL A 36 6.80 21.51 -6.17
CA VAL A 36 6.75 22.97 -6.04
C VAL A 36 7.72 23.57 -7.06
N VAL A 37 7.25 24.54 -7.84
CA VAL A 37 8.01 25.24 -8.87
C VAL A 37 7.97 26.73 -8.65
N GLU A 38 8.97 27.45 -9.16
CA GLU A 38 9.08 28.90 -8.97
C GLU A 38 8.19 29.68 -9.94
N ASP A 39 8.05 29.18 -11.18
CA ASP A 39 7.28 29.81 -12.24
C ASP A 39 6.70 28.78 -13.24
N LYS A 40 5.94 29.29 -14.23
CA LYS A 40 5.33 28.47 -15.30
C LYS A 40 6.15 28.43 -16.59
N SER A 41 7.41 28.87 -16.56
CA SER A 41 8.27 28.85 -17.73
C SER A 41 8.46 27.44 -18.28
N ARG A 42 8.83 27.36 -19.57
CA ARG A 42 9.07 26.06 -20.21
C ARG A 42 10.25 25.33 -19.55
N ASP A 43 11.29 26.06 -19.22
CA ASP A 43 12.53 25.47 -18.68
C ASP A 43 12.28 24.93 -17.27
N THR A 44 11.68 25.73 -16.37
CA THR A 44 11.27 25.28 -15.03
C THR A 44 10.38 24.05 -15.09
N ARG A 45 9.40 24.04 -16.00
CA ARG A 45 8.52 22.88 -16.19
C ARG A 45 9.27 21.63 -16.65
N LEU A 46 10.18 21.75 -17.63
CA LEU A 46 10.95 20.61 -18.12
C LEU A 46 11.89 20.06 -17.04
N ASP A 47 12.54 20.91 -16.26
CA ASP A 47 13.42 20.46 -15.19
C ASP A 47 12.65 19.80 -14.06
N ALA A 48 11.51 20.36 -13.66
CA ALA A 48 10.62 19.73 -12.70
C ALA A 48 10.07 18.39 -13.24
N SER A 49 9.71 18.32 -14.52
CA SER A 49 9.22 17.05 -15.11
C SER A 49 10.30 15.97 -15.15
N ARG A 50 11.57 16.33 -15.40
CA ARG A 50 12.70 15.39 -15.31
C ARG A 50 12.87 14.83 -13.90
N LYS A 51 12.78 15.71 -12.89
CA LYS A 51 12.82 15.28 -11.49
C LYS A 51 11.62 14.41 -11.12
N ALA A 52 10.41 14.78 -11.59
CA ALA A 52 9.21 14.00 -11.39
C ALA A 52 9.35 12.58 -11.97
N LEU A 53 9.96 12.43 -13.15
CA LEU A 53 10.21 11.10 -13.75
C LEU A 53 11.08 10.24 -12.84
N LEU A 54 12.18 10.78 -12.31
CA LEU A 54 13.05 10.05 -11.38
C LEU A 54 12.31 9.64 -10.11
N ASN A 55 11.51 10.54 -9.53
CA ASN A 55 10.68 10.24 -8.36
C ASN A 55 9.66 9.13 -8.66
N VAL A 56 9.05 9.14 -9.84
CA VAL A 56 8.12 8.07 -10.28
C VAL A 56 8.84 6.73 -10.46
N LEU A 57 10.08 6.73 -10.96
CA LEU A 57 10.86 5.49 -11.04
C LEU A 57 11.13 4.89 -9.65
N VAL A 58 11.49 5.72 -8.66
CA VAL A 58 11.62 5.28 -7.26
C VAL A 58 10.29 4.76 -6.73
N LYS A 59 9.18 5.45 -7.01
CA LYS A 59 7.84 5.08 -6.57
C LYS A 59 7.41 3.74 -7.18
N VAL A 60 7.58 3.55 -8.49
CA VAL A 60 7.15 2.36 -9.24
C VAL A 60 8.06 1.16 -8.98
N SER A 61 9.36 1.36 -8.82
CA SER A 61 10.29 0.26 -8.50
C SER A 61 10.30 -0.11 -7.01
N GLY A 62 9.96 0.85 -6.13
CA GLY A 62 10.20 0.71 -4.70
C GLY A 62 11.69 0.81 -4.31
N ASP A 63 12.59 0.83 -5.27
CA ASP A 63 14.05 0.97 -5.05
C ASP A 63 14.41 2.44 -4.87
N LYS A 64 14.91 2.78 -3.68
CA LYS A 64 15.31 4.17 -3.35
C LYS A 64 16.48 4.69 -4.18
N SER A 65 17.26 3.81 -4.80
CA SER A 65 18.40 4.18 -5.64
C SER A 65 18.04 4.35 -7.13
N ALA A 66 16.79 4.15 -7.51
CA ALA A 66 16.37 4.22 -8.91
C ALA A 66 16.61 5.60 -9.55
N ASP A 67 16.53 6.69 -8.75
CA ASP A 67 16.82 8.05 -9.20
C ASP A 67 18.31 8.33 -9.41
N GLU A 68 19.19 7.52 -8.82
CA GLU A 68 20.65 7.61 -9.02
C GLU A 68 21.11 6.84 -10.25
N ASN A 69 20.26 5.99 -10.84
CA ASN A 69 20.61 5.19 -11.99
C ASN A 69 21.02 6.06 -13.18
N ARG A 70 22.23 5.80 -13.73
CA ARG A 70 22.81 6.60 -14.81
C ARG A 70 21.97 6.60 -16.07
N VAL A 71 21.40 5.45 -16.42
CA VAL A 71 20.56 5.31 -17.63
C VAL A 71 19.22 6.04 -17.41
N ALA A 72 18.62 5.93 -16.23
CA ALA A 72 17.44 6.68 -15.87
C ALA A 72 17.67 8.21 -16.04
N LYS A 73 18.76 8.74 -15.49
CA LYS A 73 19.15 10.16 -15.67
C LYS A 73 19.34 10.54 -17.14
N GLN A 74 19.85 9.64 -17.97
CA GLN A 74 20.00 9.89 -19.42
C GLN A 74 18.62 9.94 -20.09
N ARG A 75 17.69 9.05 -19.74
CA ARG A 75 16.32 8.99 -20.30
C ARG A 75 15.48 10.23 -19.95
N THR A 76 15.80 10.95 -18.87
CA THR A 76 15.10 12.22 -18.56
C THR A 76 15.26 13.29 -19.63
N LYS A 77 16.26 13.20 -20.52
CA LYS A 77 16.44 14.14 -21.64
C LYS A 77 15.26 14.09 -22.60
N ASP A 78 14.68 12.92 -22.76
CA ASP A 78 13.54 12.65 -23.66
C ASP A 78 12.21 12.67 -22.88
N ILE A 79 12.10 13.56 -21.89
CA ILE A 79 10.97 13.62 -20.95
C ILE A 79 9.60 13.68 -21.64
N SER A 80 9.53 14.34 -22.80
CA SER A 80 8.30 14.47 -23.57
C SER A 80 7.73 13.14 -24.05
N ASP A 81 8.57 12.12 -24.20
CA ASP A 81 8.15 10.80 -24.64
C ASP A 81 7.37 10.04 -23.55
N TYR A 82 7.66 10.34 -22.30
CA TYR A 82 7.05 9.68 -21.13
C TYR A 82 5.85 10.44 -20.58
N MET A 83 5.81 11.78 -20.78
CA MET A 83 4.80 12.65 -20.18
C MET A 83 3.46 12.49 -20.88
N LEU A 84 2.40 12.16 -20.12
CA LEU A 84 1.02 12.11 -20.60
C LEU A 84 0.37 13.48 -20.53
N LYS A 85 0.46 14.16 -19.38
CA LYS A 85 -0.07 15.51 -19.15
C LYS A 85 0.62 16.17 -17.98
N PHE A 86 0.44 17.49 -17.89
CA PHE A 86 0.82 18.28 -16.72
C PHE A 86 -0.28 19.28 -16.37
N GLU A 87 -0.34 19.66 -15.09
CA GLU A 87 -1.30 20.64 -14.57
C GLU A 87 -0.61 21.51 -13.52
N TYR A 88 -0.99 22.81 -13.44
CA TYR A 88 -0.54 23.69 -12.38
C TYR A 88 -1.63 23.82 -11.32
N ASP A 89 -1.23 23.78 -10.06
CA ASP A 89 -2.09 24.01 -8.89
C ASP A 89 -1.61 25.21 -8.10
N GLU A 90 -2.46 26.22 -7.98
CA GLU A 90 -2.22 27.49 -7.27
C GLU A 90 -3.22 27.70 -6.11
N ARG A 91 -3.93 26.65 -5.68
CA ARG A 91 -4.95 26.74 -4.63
C ARG A 91 -4.38 27.24 -3.31
N ILE A 92 -3.10 27.05 -3.05
CA ILE A 92 -2.41 27.58 -1.87
C ILE A 92 -1.72 28.89 -2.26
N PRO A 93 -2.12 30.05 -1.72
CA PRO A 93 -1.51 31.32 -2.03
C PRO A 93 0.01 31.31 -1.82
N GLY A 94 0.75 31.80 -2.81
CA GLY A 94 2.23 31.82 -2.76
C GLY A 94 2.92 30.48 -3.02
N THR A 95 2.18 29.43 -3.34
CA THR A 95 2.75 28.13 -3.66
C THR A 95 2.24 27.67 -5.02
N LEU A 96 3.15 27.62 -5.99
CA LEU A 96 2.87 27.05 -7.31
C LEU A 96 3.32 25.59 -7.34
N LYS A 97 2.38 24.67 -7.60
CA LYS A 97 2.68 23.25 -7.75
C LYS A 97 2.50 22.83 -9.19
N LEU A 98 3.38 21.96 -9.66
CA LEU A 98 3.29 21.29 -10.95
C LEU A 98 3.01 19.81 -10.71
N LEU A 99 1.83 19.34 -11.16
CA LEU A 99 1.50 17.93 -11.27
C LEU A 99 1.96 17.44 -12.63
N VAL A 100 2.75 16.38 -12.68
CA VAL A 100 3.16 15.71 -13.92
C VAL A 100 2.67 14.27 -13.88
N LYS A 101 1.91 13.86 -14.90
CA LYS A 101 1.44 12.49 -15.08
C LYS A 101 2.13 11.85 -16.28
N PHE A 102 2.58 10.62 -16.09
CA PHE A 102 3.30 9.83 -17.08
C PHE A 102 2.45 8.70 -17.66
N GLU A 103 2.82 8.24 -18.85
CA GLU A 103 2.23 7.09 -19.52
C GLU A 103 2.69 5.80 -18.80
N ALA A 104 1.78 5.11 -18.11
CA ALA A 104 2.11 3.94 -17.29
C ALA A 104 2.92 2.89 -18.06
N ARG A 105 2.47 2.51 -19.27
CA ARG A 105 3.13 1.49 -20.09
C ARG A 105 4.58 1.86 -20.45
N LYS A 106 4.86 3.14 -20.66
CA LYS A 106 6.22 3.62 -20.98
C LYS A 106 7.12 3.62 -19.75
N ILE A 107 6.55 3.94 -18.59
CA ILE A 107 7.28 3.83 -17.31
C ILE A 107 7.60 2.37 -17.00
N ASP A 108 6.63 1.47 -17.11
CA ASP A 108 6.86 0.03 -16.89
C ASP A 108 7.90 -0.55 -17.83
N ALA A 109 7.88 -0.13 -19.12
CA ALA A 109 8.90 -0.51 -20.09
C ALA A 109 10.28 0.03 -19.69
N LEU A 110 10.36 1.26 -19.19
CA LEU A 110 11.62 1.85 -18.70
C LEU A 110 12.13 1.13 -17.45
N ILE A 111 11.25 0.79 -16.48
CA ILE A 111 11.62 -0.01 -15.30
C ILE A 111 12.26 -1.34 -15.73
N LYS A 112 11.67 -2.03 -16.71
CA LYS A 112 12.22 -3.27 -17.27
C LYS A 112 13.57 -3.06 -17.98
N GLU A 113 13.69 -2.00 -18.79
CA GLU A 113 14.96 -1.63 -19.44
C GLU A 113 16.08 -1.36 -18.42
N LEU A 114 15.73 -0.72 -17.30
CA LEU A 114 16.65 -0.41 -16.20
C LEU A 114 16.98 -1.62 -15.32
N ASN A 115 16.33 -2.76 -15.56
CA ASN A 115 16.43 -3.95 -14.73
C ASN A 115 16.12 -3.67 -13.24
N LEU A 116 15.11 -2.85 -13.01
CA LEU A 116 14.59 -2.51 -11.66
C LEU A 116 13.39 -3.40 -11.32
N PRO A 117 13.11 -3.68 -10.03
CA PRO A 117 11.90 -4.37 -9.64
C PRO A 117 10.65 -3.55 -10.04
N LEU A 118 9.52 -4.20 -10.24
CA LEU A 118 8.24 -3.56 -10.55
C LEU A 118 7.27 -3.76 -9.38
N TRP A 119 7.02 -2.70 -8.62
CA TRP A 119 6.05 -2.70 -7.54
C TRP A 119 4.75 -2.01 -7.98
N GLY A 120 3.76 -2.81 -8.31
CA GLY A 120 2.51 -2.36 -8.90
C GLY A 120 1.63 -1.48 -7.99
N MET A 121 0.40 -1.23 -8.45
CA MET A 121 -0.56 -0.35 -7.77
C MET A 121 -1.13 -0.94 -6.48
N GLN A 122 -1.24 -2.25 -6.39
CA GLN A 122 -1.72 -2.92 -5.18
C GLN A 122 -0.59 -3.04 -4.17
N ARG A 123 -0.76 -2.36 -3.05
CA ARG A 123 0.24 -2.26 -2.00
C ARG A 123 -0.40 -2.46 -0.64
N PRO A 124 0.29 -3.12 0.30
CA PRO A 124 -0.24 -3.29 1.64
C PRO A 124 -0.41 -1.94 2.33
N LEU A 125 -1.57 -1.72 2.94
CA LEU A 125 -1.77 -0.60 3.86
C LEU A 125 -1.03 -0.89 5.16
N VAL A 126 -0.20 0.04 5.60
CA VAL A 126 0.60 -0.11 6.82
C VAL A 126 0.08 0.79 7.92
N ALA A 127 -0.33 0.21 9.06
CA ALA A 127 -0.62 0.97 10.27
C ALA A 127 0.68 1.29 11.01
N ILE A 128 0.94 2.58 11.25
CA ILE A 128 2.15 3.08 11.90
C ILE A 128 1.82 3.54 13.31
N TRP A 129 2.19 2.73 14.31
CA TRP A 129 2.06 3.05 15.73
C TRP A 129 3.38 3.60 16.24
N LEU A 130 3.48 4.92 16.32
CA LEU A 130 4.71 5.62 16.73
C LEU A 130 4.53 6.24 18.12
N GLY A 131 5.32 5.75 19.09
CA GLY A 131 5.49 6.38 20.39
C GLY A 131 6.66 7.35 20.38
N ILE A 132 6.51 8.49 21.05
CA ILE A 132 7.57 9.48 21.23
C ILE A 132 7.78 9.75 22.71
N GLU A 133 9.03 9.86 23.15
CA GLU A 133 9.41 10.39 24.46
C GLU A 133 10.00 11.78 24.25
N ASP A 134 9.27 12.79 24.69
CA ASP A 134 9.70 14.18 24.69
C ASP A 134 9.59 14.74 26.10
N ASN A 135 10.66 15.39 26.61
CA ASN A 135 10.72 15.91 27.97
C ASN A 135 10.33 14.88 29.07
N ARG A 136 10.71 13.61 28.89
CA ARG A 136 10.39 12.48 29.79
C ARG A 136 8.91 12.10 29.84
N GLN A 137 8.10 12.64 28.94
CA GLN A 137 6.72 12.22 28.74
C GLN A 137 6.64 11.37 27.48
N ARG A 138 5.88 10.27 27.57
CA ARG A 138 5.66 9.35 26.44
C ARG A 138 4.25 9.50 25.95
N GLU A 139 4.11 9.73 24.67
CA GLU A 139 2.84 9.86 24.00
C GLU A 139 2.87 9.11 22.67
N LEU A 140 1.69 8.76 22.15
CA LEU A 140 1.57 8.25 20.79
C LEU A 140 1.34 9.40 19.82
N VAL A 141 1.97 9.29 18.66
CA VAL A 141 1.85 10.27 17.57
C VAL A 141 0.49 10.14 16.92
N THR A 142 -0.22 11.26 16.89
CA THR A 142 -1.52 11.43 16.22
C THR A 142 -1.60 12.81 15.62
N GLN A 143 -2.68 13.08 14.86
CA GLN A 143 -2.97 14.42 14.37
C GLN A 143 -3.14 15.46 15.49
N GLU A 144 -3.63 15.05 16.65
CA GLU A 144 -3.86 15.95 17.78
C GLU A 144 -2.55 16.24 18.55
N SER A 145 -1.75 15.20 18.80
CA SER A 145 -0.53 15.31 19.62
C SER A 145 0.67 15.87 18.85
N TYR A 146 0.92 15.36 17.64
CA TYR A 146 2.09 15.70 16.81
C TYR A 146 1.71 15.88 15.32
N PRO A 147 0.88 16.89 14.96
CA PRO A 147 0.35 17.06 13.60
C PRO A 147 1.44 17.20 12.52
N GLN A 148 2.55 17.86 12.85
CA GLN A 148 3.65 18.05 11.90
C GLN A 148 4.40 16.75 11.61
N LEU A 149 4.50 15.88 12.60
CA LEU A 149 5.18 14.59 12.45
C LEU A 149 4.30 13.60 11.69
N GLU A 150 3.01 13.59 11.98
CA GLU A 150 2.03 12.82 11.21
C GLU A 150 2.02 13.24 9.74
N GLN A 151 1.95 14.55 9.47
CA GLN A 151 2.01 15.07 8.11
C GLN A 151 3.29 14.66 7.38
N LEU A 152 4.43 14.69 8.07
CA LEU A 152 5.72 14.23 7.52
C LEU A 152 5.65 12.74 7.13
N ILE A 153 5.03 11.89 7.96
CA ILE A 153 4.84 10.47 7.66
C ILE A 153 4.04 10.32 6.37
N TYR A 154 2.87 10.98 6.25
CA TYR A 154 2.05 10.92 5.05
C TYR A 154 2.76 11.45 3.80
N ASP A 155 3.45 12.60 3.91
CA ASP A 155 4.18 13.19 2.78
C ASP A 155 5.30 12.26 2.26
N LYS A 156 6.04 11.64 3.17
CA LYS A 156 7.11 10.69 2.80
C LYS A 156 6.56 9.40 2.24
N ALA A 157 5.52 8.85 2.85
CA ALA A 157 4.85 7.65 2.38
C ALA A 157 4.25 7.85 0.97
N SER A 158 3.60 8.98 0.72
CA SER A 158 3.07 9.33 -0.60
C SER A 158 4.16 9.39 -1.67
N ARG A 159 5.33 9.96 -1.37
CA ARG A 159 6.47 9.99 -2.30
C ARG A 159 7.01 8.62 -2.65
N ARG A 160 6.88 7.65 -1.73
CA ARG A 160 7.24 6.25 -1.95
C ARG A 160 6.08 5.43 -2.54
N GLY A 161 4.89 6.04 -2.67
CA GLY A 161 3.66 5.35 -3.06
C GLY A 161 3.26 4.28 -2.04
N LEU A 162 3.60 4.46 -0.77
CA LEU A 162 3.27 3.54 0.31
C LEU A 162 1.97 3.99 1.00
N PRO A 163 0.88 3.20 0.94
CA PRO A 163 -0.30 3.48 1.73
C PRO A 163 0.00 3.32 3.22
N VAL A 164 -0.28 4.36 4.00
CA VAL A 164 -0.09 4.31 5.44
C VAL A 164 -1.30 4.88 6.18
N VAL A 165 -1.52 4.43 7.40
CA VAL A 165 -2.44 5.03 8.34
C VAL A 165 -1.75 5.22 9.68
N VAL A 166 -1.86 6.43 10.23
CA VAL A 166 -1.52 6.72 11.61
C VAL A 166 -2.81 6.62 12.43
N PRO A 167 -2.89 5.76 13.47
CA PRO A 167 -4.10 5.53 14.22
C PRO A 167 -4.65 6.78 14.90
N LEU A 168 -5.98 6.90 14.95
CA LEU A 168 -6.67 8.06 15.53
C LEU A 168 -6.58 8.11 17.06
N LEU A 169 -6.29 6.98 17.71
CA LEU A 169 -6.31 6.80 19.15
C LEU A 169 -7.63 7.20 19.82
N ASP A 170 -8.73 6.89 19.17
CA ASP A 170 -10.06 7.03 19.76
C ASP A 170 -10.31 6.00 20.88
N LEU A 171 -11.52 5.94 21.41
CA LEU A 171 -11.87 5.02 22.49
C LEU A 171 -11.72 3.53 22.12
N GLN A 172 -11.84 3.18 20.85
CA GLN A 172 -11.67 1.81 20.40
C GLN A 172 -10.19 1.42 20.38
N ASP A 173 -9.33 2.27 19.85
CA ASP A 173 -7.89 2.06 19.86
C ASP A 173 -7.35 1.97 21.28
N ARG A 174 -7.72 2.94 22.14
CA ARG A 174 -7.24 3.03 23.54
C ARG A 174 -7.65 1.86 24.43
N ARG A 175 -8.62 1.05 24.01
CA ARG A 175 -8.97 -0.18 24.70
C ARG A 175 -7.97 -1.31 24.48
N LEU A 176 -7.27 -1.28 23.36
CA LEU A 176 -6.33 -2.32 22.94
C LEU A 176 -4.88 -1.84 23.04
N VAL A 177 -4.61 -0.59 22.60
CA VAL A 177 -3.26 -0.05 22.44
C VAL A 177 -3.12 1.29 23.13
N GLY A 178 -2.13 1.37 24.01
CA GLY A 178 -1.63 2.61 24.60
C GLY A 178 -0.11 2.71 24.44
N VAL A 179 0.48 3.65 25.18
CA VAL A 179 1.94 3.84 25.17
C VAL A 179 2.69 2.55 25.56
N PRO A 180 2.28 1.77 26.60
CA PRO A 180 3.00 0.56 26.99
C PRO A 180 3.09 -0.48 25.86
N GLU A 181 2.03 -0.69 25.11
CA GLU A 181 1.95 -1.68 24.03
C GLU A 181 2.89 -1.31 22.88
N VAL A 182 2.89 -0.05 22.46
CA VAL A 182 3.77 0.44 21.38
C VAL A 182 5.21 0.48 21.86
N TRP A 183 5.46 1.01 23.05
CA TRP A 183 6.82 1.15 23.60
C TRP A 183 7.49 -0.19 23.90
N GLY A 184 6.70 -1.14 24.38
CA GLY A 184 7.13 -2.51 24.68
C GLY A 184 7.16 -3.44 23.47
N ASN A 185 6.68 -2.98 22.31
CA ASN A 185 6.53 -3.77 21.07
C ASN A 185 5.64 -5.01 21.27
N PHE A 186 4.48 -4.85 21.88
CA PHE A 186 3.50 -5.94 22.04
C PHE A 186 2.71 -6.13 20.74
N SER A 187 3.04 -7.16 19.99
CA SER A 187 2.51 -7.37 18.64
C SER A 187 1.00 -7.61 18.63
N GLU A 188 0.50 -8.54 19.45
CA GLU A 188 -0.89 -8.99 19.42
C GLU A 188 -1.93 -7.85 19.58
N PRO A 189 -1.87 -6.97 20.61
CA PRO A 189 -2.84 -5.88 20.73
C PRO A 189 -2.72 -4.85 19.60
N VAL A 190 -1.51 -4.61 19.08
CA VAL A 190 -1.28 -3.68 17.97
C VAL A 190 -1.85 -4.22 16.66
N GLU A 191 -1.70 -5.50 16.38
CA GLU A 191 -2.30 -6.15 15.21
C GLU A 191 -3.82 -6.13 15.28
N GLU A 192 -4.39 -6.48 16.44
CA GLU A 192 -5.85 -6.47 16.62
C GLU A 192 -6.43 -5.06 16.41
N ALA A 193 -5.78 -4.03 16.97
CA ALA A 193 -6.19 -2.66 16.77
C ALA A 193 -6.02 -2.19 15.30
N SER A 194 -5.03 -2.72 14.58
CA SER A 194 -4.76 -2.37 13.20
C SER A 194 -5.81 -2.92 12.22
N LYS A 195 -6.49 -4.00 12.56
CA LYS A 195 -7.55 -4.62 11.73
C LYS A 195 -8.69 -3.66 11.41
N ARG A 196 -9.07 -2.77 12.34
CA ARG A 196 -10.14 -1.79 12.09
C ARG A 196 -9.81 -0.77 10.99
N TYR A 197 -8.51 -0.54 10.77
CA TYR A 197 -8.02 0.32 9.69
C TYR A 197 -7.84 -0.43 8.38
N SER A 198 -8.09 -1.74 8.41
CA SER A 198 -7.86 -2.63 7.27
C SER A 198 -6.40 -2.67 6.82
N ALA A 199 -5.51 -2.47 7.76
CA ALA A 199 -4.10 -2.54 7.50
C ALA A 199 -3.65 -4.01 7.38
N GLU A 200 -3.02 -4.36 6.25
CA GLU A 200 -2.42 -5.67 6.01
C GLU A 200 -1.12 -5.85 6.77
N ARG A 201 -0.47 -4.72 7.10
CA ARG A 201 0.76 -4.68 7.88
C ARG A 201 0.64 -3.65 8.98
N SER A 202 1.34 -3.89 10.08
CA SER A 202 1.50 -2.90 11.15
C SER A 202 2.92 -2.87 11.65
N ILE A 203 3.37 -1.69 12.06
CA ILE A 203 4.65 -1.48 12.72
C ILE A 203 4.46 -0.81 14.07
N THR A 204 5.31 -1.17 15.00
CA THR A 204 5.55 -0.39 16.20
C THR A 204 6.86 0.36 16.06
N ALA A 205 6.85 1.63 16.44
CA ALA A 205 8.04 2.47 16.48
C ALA A 205 8.08 3.26 17.77
N ARG A 206 9.29 3.47 18.29
CA ARG A 206 9.52 4.35 19.45
C ARG A 206 10.64 5.31 19.16
N MET A 207 10.44 6.57 19.48
CA MET A 207 11.39 7.65 19.23
C MET A 207 11.69 8.42 20.51
N TYR A 208 12.95 8.64 20.78
CA TYR A 208 13.41 9.35 21.98
C TYR A 208 14.72 10.07 21.71
N GLN A 209 15.00 11.12 22.51
CA GLN A 209 16.25 11.83 22.40
C GLN A 209 17.39 11.05 23.04
N GLU A 210 18.53 10.98 22.36
CA GLU A 210 19.75 10.37 22.88
C GLU A 210 20.28 11.19 24.06
N PHE A 211 20.74 10.51 25.10
CA PHE A 211 21.24 11.19 26.32
C PHE A 211 22.44 12.10 26.00
N ASN A 212 22.38 13.37 26.41
CA ASN A 212 23.39 14.40 26.17
C ASN A 212 23.72 14.64 24.69
N SER A 213 22.78 14.48 23.79
CA SER A 213 22.93 14.70 22.36
C SER A 213 21.68 15.41 21.81
N ASP A 214 21.84 16.13 20.71
CA ASP A 214 20.72 16.66 19.93
C ASP A 214 20.10 15.62 18.99
N ASN A 215 20.71 14.43 18.92
CA ASN A 215 20.20 13.34 18.10
C ASN A 215 18.99 12.69 18.75
N TRP A 216 18.16 12.17 17.89
CA TRP A 216 17.05 11.29 18.23
C TRP A 216 17.36 9.86 17.81
N VAL A 217 16.86 8.92 18.56
CA VAL A 217 16.90 7.49 18.25
C VAL A 217 15.49 7.06 17.90
N LEU A 218 15.34 6.34 16.80
CA LEU A 218 14.10 5.71 16.39
C LEU A 218 14.34 4.21 16.22
N ASP A 219 13.66 3.41 17.03
CA ASP A 219 13.61 1.96 16.92
C ASP A 219 12.25 1.56 16.35
N TRP A 220 12.22 0.75 15.28
CA TRP A 220 10.96 0.27 14.71
C TRP A 220 11.04 -1.17 14.24
N ARG A 221 9.90 -1.85 14.17
CA ARG A 221 9.78 -3.21 13.63
C ARG A 221 8.36 -3.50 13.17
N PHE A 222 8.22 -4.51 12.29
CA PHE A 222 6.91 -5.10 11.99
C PHE A 222 6.39 -5.89 13.20
N THR A 223 5.05 -5.95 13.35
CA THR A 223 4.43 -6.69 14.45
C THR A 223 4.36 -8.18 14.18
N ASN A 224 4.13 -8.59 12.94
CA ASN A 224 3.89 -9.99 12.54
C ASN A 224 5.11 -10.69 11.94
N ASP A 225 6.29 -10.20 12.17
CA ASP A 225 7.47 -10.82 11.60
C ASP A 225 8.46 -11.19 12.71
N GLU A 226 8.51 -12.49 13.01
CA GLU A 226 9.43 -13.03 14.01
C GLU A 226 10.90 -12.92 13.54
N MET A 227 11.12 -12.76 12.23
CA MET A 227 12.45 -12.71 11.63
C MET A 227 13.01 -11.30 11.46
N PHE A 228 12.19 -10.24 11.61
CA PHE A 228 12.69 -8.87 11.49
C PHE A 228 13.37 -8.40 12.77
N GLU A 229 14.66 -8.22 12.68
CA GLU A 229 15.44 -7.49 13.67
C GLU A 229 14.87 -6.06 13.79
N SER A 230 14.90 -5.51 15.01
CA SER A 230 14.50 -4.13 15.22
C SER A 230 15.47 -3.21 14.48
N ASN A 231 14.95 -2.37 13.59
CA ASN A 231 15.75 -1.37 12.90
C ASN A 231 15.96 -0.17 13.82
N ARG A 232 17.21 0.27 13.96
CA ARG A 232 17.59 1.46 14.73
C ARG A 232 18.18 2.52 13.84
N ILE A 233 17.65 3.75 13.93
CA ILE A 233 18.08 4.91 13.19
C ILE A 233 18.43 6.02 14.19
N ILE A 234 19.54 6.71 13.97
CA ILE A 234 19.99 7.82 14.83
C ILE A 234 20.25 9.05 13.95
N GLY A 235 19.74 10.21 14.37
CA GLY A 235 19.91 11.46 13.63
C GLY A 235 18.91 12.54 14.05
N TYR A 236 18.72 13.54 13.21
CA TYR A 236 17.72 14.57 13.47
C TYR A 236 16.29 14.03 13.31
N ARG A 237 15.40 14.48 14.20
CA ARG A 237 14.02 13.98 14.35
C ARG A 237 13.27 13.78 13.04
N GLN A 238 13.29 14.75 12.13
CA GLN A 238 12.58 14.66 10.85
C GLN A 238 13.28 13.71 9.85
N GLN A 239 14.60 13.62 9.91
CA GLN A 239 15.38 12.77 9.01
C GLN A 239 15.19 11.28 9.33
N ILE A 240 15.20 10.93 10.62
CA ILE A 240 15.04 9.52 11.03
C ILE A 240 13.63 8.98 10.73
N VAL A 241 12.60 9.83 10.82
CA VAL A 241 11.23 9.44 10.41
C VAL A 241 11.16 9.27 8.89
N ALA A 242 11.78 10.18 8.13
CA ALA A 242 11.83 10.03 6.67
C ALA A 242 12.57 8.75 6.26
N GLN A 243 13.69 8.44 6.90
CA GLN A 243 14.46 7.23 6.66
C GLN A 243 13.67 5.97 7.04
N MET A 244 12.94 5.97 8.17
CA MET A 244 12.06 4.85 8.53
C MET A 244 11.05 4.54 7.40
N ILE A 245 10.41 5.56 6.83
CA ILE A 245 9.48 5.36 5.72
C ILE A 245 10.18 4.84 4.46
N ASP A 246 11.39 5.33 4.17
CA ASP A 246 12.18 4.85 3.04
C ASP A 246 12.58 3.38 3.21
N ASP A 247 13.04 2.99 4.39
CA ASP A 247 13.46 1.62 4.70
C ASP A 247 12.24 0.68 4.74
N LEU A 248 11.11 1.13 5.28
CA LEU A 248 9.83 0.41 5.27
C LEU A 248 9.35 0.15 3.82
N ALA A 249 9.34 1.18 2.98
CA ALA A 249 8.93 1.03 1.58
C ALA A 249 9.89 0.11 0.79
N GLN A 250 11.20 0.21 1.05
CA GLN A 250 12.20 -0.66 0.43
C GLN A 250 12.02 -2.13 0.84
N GLY A 251 11.75 -2.40 2.12
CA GLY A 251 11.50 -3.75 2.63
C GLY A 251 10.26 -4.37 2.00
N LEU A 252 9.15 -3.62 1.97
CA LEU A 252 7.91 -4.09 1.35
C LEU A 252 8.04 -4.26 -0.17
N ALA A 253 8.78 -3.39 -0.84
CA ALA A 253 9.07 -3.60 -2.27
C ALA A 253 9.87 -4.89 -2.50
N GLY A 254 10.82 -5.22 -1.63
CA GLY A 254 11.54 -6.50 -1.69
C GLY A 254 10.64 -7.72 -1.51
N GLU A 255 9.53 -7.58 -0.79
CA GLU A 255 8.55 -8.67 -0.57
C GLU A 255 7.51 -8.78 -1.69
N TYR A 256 7.03 -7.64 -2.24
CA TYR A 256 5.86 -7.58 -3.13
C TYR A 256 6.16 -7.18 -4.56
N ALA A 257 7.34 -6.62 -4.87
CA ALA A 257 7.68 -6.26 -6.24
C ALA A 257 8.11 -7.48 -7.05
N ILE A 258 7.83 -7.44 -8.34
CA ILE A 258 8.26 -8.47 -9.29
C ILE A 258 9.77 -8.34 -9.50
N ASP A 259 10.50 -9.44 -9.30
CA ASP A 259 11.94 -9.49 -9.56
C ASP A 259 12.22 -9.22 -11.06
N PRO A 260 13.20 -8.37 -11.39
CA PRO A 260 13.58 -8.11 -12.78
C PRO A 260 13.90 -9.37 -13.58
N ASN A 261 14.50 -10.38 -12.95
CA ASN A 261 14.83 -11.63 -13.60
C ASN A 261 13.61 -12.44 -14.04
N ALA A 262 12.45 -12.21 -13.40
CA ALA A 262 11.20 -12.88 -13.70
C ALA A 262 10.40 -12.23 -14.85
N TYR A 263 10.79 -11.07 -15.37
CA TYR A 263 10.02 -10.35 -16.40
C TYR A 263 9.85 -11.12 -17.72
N TYR A 264 10.80 -11.95 -18.05
CA TYR A 264 10.85 -12.66 -19.32
C TYR A 264 10.31 -14.09 -19.22
N GLU A 265 10.00 -14.56 -18.02
CA GLU A 265 9.42 -15.88 -17.80
C GLU A 265 7.89 -15.73 -17.74
N GLN A 266 7.22 -16.07 -18.85
CA GLN A 266 5.77 -16.23 -18.82
C GLN A 266 5.42 -17.61 -18.29
N ARG A 267 4.54 -17.64 -17.30
CA ARG A 267 4.03 -18.85 -16.68
C ARG A 267 2.51 -18.84 -16.74
N THR A 268 1.90 -20.00 -16.57
CA THR A 268 0.46 -20.15 -16.46
C THR A 268 0.10 -20.80 -15.13
N ALA A 269 -1.01 -20.36 -14.55
CA ALA A 269 -1.58 -20.95 -13.37
C ALA A 269 -3.11 -20.99 -13.50
N ASN A 270 -3.75 -22.04 -12.97
CA ASN A 270 -5.19 -22.13 -12.94
C ASN A 270 -5.72 -21.60 -11.61
N LEU A 271 -6.65 -20.67 -11.69
CA LEU A 271 -7.35 -20.08 -10.55
C LEU A 271 -8.82 -20.50 -10.58
N THR A 272 -9.29 -21.15 -9.52
CA THR A 272 -10.72 -21.44 -9.30
C THR A 272 -11.28 -20.41 -8.33
N LEU A 273 -12.30 -19.68 -8.78
CA LEU A 273 -12.97 -18.66 -7.99
C LEU A 273 -14.39 -19.08 -7.68
N LYS A 274 -14.69 -19.35 -6.40
CA LYS A 274 -16.01 -19.74 -5.89
C LYS A 274 -16.86 -18.50 -5.60
N GLY A 275 -18.19 -18.64 -5.63
CA GLY A 275 -19.10 -17.52 -5.35
C GLY A 275 -19.29 -16.54 -6.52
N THR A 276 -18.94 -16.94 -7.74
CA THR A 276 -19.16 -16.15 -8.96
C THR A 276 -20.49 -16.61 -9.61
N GLU A 277 -21.62 -16.13 -9.10
CA GLU A 277 -22.94 -16.58 -9.57
C GLU A 277 -23.35 -15.87 -10.85
N SER A 278 -23.05 -14.58 -10.98
CA SER A 278 -23.47 -13.75 -12.10
C SER A 278 -22.34 -13.51 -13.11
N PHE A 279 -22.73 -13.17 -14.33
CA PHE A 279 -21.77 -12.75 -15.37
C PHE A 279 -21.06 -11.44 -15.01
N VAL A 280 -21.72 -10.58 -14.24
CA VAL A 280 -21.14 -9.32 -13.75
C VAL A 280 -19.99 -9.61 -12.77
N ASP A 281 -20.15 -10.59 -11.89
CA ASP A 281 -19.10 -11.00 -10.96
C ASP A 281 -17.86 -11.50 -11.70
N ILE A 282 -18.06 -12.29 -12.77
CA ILE A 282 -16.97 -12.83 -13.57
C ILE A 282 -16.19 -11.70 -14.26
N GLU A 283 -16.91 -10.73 -14.86
CA GLU A 283 -16.26 -9.59 -15.51
C GLU A 283 -15.54 -8.68 -14.51
N LEU A 284 -16.10 -8.48 -13.32
CA LEU A 284 -15.43 -7.75 -12.24
C LEU A 284 -14.18 -8.49 -11.75
N ALA A 285 -14.30 -9.80 -11.52
CA ALA A 285 -13.17 -10.63 -11.11
C ALA A 285 -12.05 -10.60 -12.16
N LYS A 286 -12.41 -10.80 -13.44
CA LYS A 286 -11.45 -10.70 -14.56
C LYS A 286 -10.75 -9.35 -14.61
N ARG A 287 -11.48 -8.25 -14.42
CA ARG A 287 -10.90 -6.89 -14.39
C ARG A 287 -9.93 -6.73 -13.24
N ARG A 288 -10.30 -7.21 -12.01
CA ARG A 288 -9.41 -7.15 -10.86
C ARG A 288 -8.17 -8.01 -11.05
N LEU A 289 -8.30 -9.23 -11.58
CA LEU A 289 -7.16 -10.08 -11.94
C LEU A 289 -6.21 -9.38 -12.92
N MET A 290 -6.75 -8.70 -13.94
CA MET A 290 -5.94 -7.94 -14.91
C MET A 290 -5.28 -6.68 -14.33
N ASN A 291 -5.73 -6.19 -13.18
CA ASN A 291 -5.09 -5.09 -12.45
C ASN A 291 -3.93 -5.55 -11.57
N LEU A 292 -3.79 -6.86 -11.32
CA LEU A 292 -2.62 -7.40 -10.62
C LEU A 292 -1.38 -7.22 -11.48
N SER A 293 -0.34 -6.61 -10.94
CA SER A 293 0.91 -6.32 -11.67
C SER A 293 1.60 -7.56 -12.24
N VAL A 294 1.40 -8.71 -11.59
CA VAL A 294 1.95 -10.00 -12.01
C VAL A 294 1.15 -10.65 -13.14
N VAL A 295 -0.12 -10.29 -13.36
CA VAL A 295 -1.00 -10.92 -14.36
C VAL A 295 -0.94 -10.18 -15.67
N THR A 296 -0.63 -10.90 -16.75
CA THR A 296 -0.56 -10.35 -18.10
C THR A 296 -1.82 -10.67 -18.91
N GLN A 297 -2.50 -11.79 -18.60
CA GLN A 297 -3.74 -12.20 -19.25
C GLN A 297 -4.55 -13.10 -18.31
N ALA A 298 -5.90 -13.00 -18.36
CA ALA A 298 -6.83 -13.87 -17.68
C ALA A 298 -7.85 -14.41 -18.70
N VAL A 299 -7.85 -15.73 -18.89
CA VAL A 299 -8.72 -16.43 -19.83
C VAL A 299 -9.68 -17.33 -19.05
N ILE A 300 -10.98 -17.26 -19.36
CA ILE A 300 -11.97 -18.15 -18.73
C ILE A 300 -11.88 -19.52 -19.39
N LEU A 301 -11.56 -20.55 -18.60
CA LEU A 301 -11.53 -21.92 -19.06
C LEU A 301 -12.89 -22.60 -18.92
N ARG A 302 -13.53 -22.41 -17.77
CA ARG A 302 -14.80 -23.08 -17.45
C ARG A 302 -15.63 -22.24 -16.50
N LYS A 303 -16.95 -22.29 -16.67
CA LYS A 303 -17.94 -21.73 -15.76
C LYS A 303 -18.85 -22.83 -15.23
N THR A 304 -19.09 -22.86 -13.93
CA THR A 304 -20.13 -23.65 -13.27
C THR A 304 -21.17 -22.72 -12.63
N PRO A 305 -22.27 -23.19 -12.09
CA PRO A 305 -23.29 -22.34 -11.48
C PRO A 305 -22.75 -21.43 -10.36
N ASP A 306 -21.75 -21.89 -9.60
CA ASP A 306 -21.21 -21.26 -8.40
C ASP A 306 -19.74 -20.88 -8.47
N SER A 307 -19.05 -21.17 -9.60
CA SER A 307 -17.63 -20.91 -9.73
C SER A 307 -17.20 -20.64 -11.17
N VAL A 308 -16.04 -20.00 -11.32
CA VAL A 308 -15.35 -19.81 -12.59
C VAL A 308 -13.90 -20.24 -12.45
N GLU A 309 -13.37 -20.89 -13.48
CA GLU A 309 -11.97 -21.26 -13.60
C GLU A 309 -11.29 -20.36 -14.63
N PHE A 310 -10.22 -19.68 -14.21
CA PHE A 310 -9.38 -18.87 -15.07
C PHE A 310 -8.03 -19.54 -15.31
N GLU A 311 -7.52 -19.44 -16.52
CA GLU A 311 -6.11 -19.59 -16.80
C GLU A 311 -5.48 -18.19 -16.73
N LEU A 312 -4.53 -18.01 -15.82
CA LEU A 312 -3.80 -16.79 -15.64
C LEU A 312 -2.42 -16.91 -16.27
N HIS A 313 -2.13 -16.07 -17.24
CA HIS A 313 -0.77 -15.85 -17.71
C HIS A 313 -0.12 -14.83 -16.79
N HIS A 314 1.00 -15.15 -16.19
CA HIS A 314 1.65 -14.28 -15.20
C HIS A 314 3.17 -14.27 -15.33
N THR A 315 3.77 -13.23 -14.81
CA THR A 315 5.22 -13.11 -14.58
C THR A 315 5.53 -13.39 -13.11
N GLY A 316 6.75 -13.78 -12.81
CA GLY A 316 7.11 -14.14 -11.44
C GLY A 316 6.72 -15.57 -11.07
N THR A 317 6.77 -15.86 -9.78
CA THR A 317 6.44 -17.18 -9.21
C THR A 317 4.95 -17.28 -8.85
N VAL A 318 4.47 -18.50 -8.60
CA VAL A 318 3.11 -18.71 -8.04
C VAL A 318 2.98 -18.05 -6.66
N SER A 319 4.06 -17.98 -5.89
CA SER A 319 4.10 -17.26 -4.61
C SER A 319 3.84 -15.77 -4.80
N ASP A 320 4.42 -15.15 -5.84
CA ASP A 320 4.19 -13.73 -6.14
C ASP A 320 2.73 -13.49 -6.56
N LEU A 321 2.14 -14.43 -7.31
CA LEU A 321 0.73 -14.38 -7.67
C LEU A 321 -0.19 -14.51 -6.43
N LYS A 322 0.13 -15.44 -5.50
CA LYS A 322 -0.60 -15.56 -4.22
C LYS A 322 -0.51 -14.29 -3.37
N LYS A 323 0.68 -13.70 -3.26
CA LYS A 323 0.87 -12.42 -2.56
C LYS A 323 0.03 -11.30 -3.19
N ALA A 324 0.03 -11.20 -4.51
CA ALA A 324 -0.75 -10.19 -5.22
C ALA A 324 -2.27 -10.39 -5.04
N LEU A 325 -2.77 -11.65 -5.08
CA LEU A 325 -4.16 -11.98 -4.80
C LEU A 325 -4.53 -11.64 -3.35
N GLY A 326 -3.65 -11.93 -2.39
CA GLY A 326 -3.87 -11.64 -0.97
C GLY A 326 -3.99 -10.15 -0.64
N LEU A 327 -3.46 -9.26 -1.49
CA LEU A 327 -3.64 -7.80 -1.36
C LEU A 327 -5.00 -7.31 -1.86
N ASP A 328 -5.77 -8.11 -2.61
CA ASP A 328 -7.12 -7.74 -3.06
C ASP A 328 -8.17 -8.47 -2.24
N ASN A 329 -8.88 -7.75 -1.38
CA ASN A 329 -9.89 -8.29 -0.48
C ASN A 329 -11.07 -8.97 -1.17
N ALA A 330 -11.22 -8.83 -2.49
CA ALA A 330 -12.21 -9.57 -3.26
C ALA A 330 -11.82 -11.04 -3.44
N PHE A 331 -10.56 -11.40 -3.24
CA PHE A 331 -10.05 -12.76 -3.30
C PHE A 331 -9.70 -13.23 -1.88
N LYS A 332 -10.54 -14.08 -1.30
CA LYS A 332 -10.27 -14.69 0.00
C LYS A 332 -9.86 -16.14 -0.20
N ASP A 333 -8.90 -16.63 0.56
CA ASP A 333 -8.52 -18.03 0.51
C ASP A 333 -9.76 -18.91 0.73
N TYR A 334 -10.00 -19.84 -0.18
CA TYR A 334 -11.11 -20.78 -0.05
C TYR A 334 -10.68 -21.96 0.82
N VAL A 335 -11.39 -22.15 1.92
CA VAL A 335 -11.22 -23.31 2.80
C VAL A 335 -12.43 -24.23 2.58
N ASP A 336 -12.20 -25.42 2.01
CA ASP A 336 -13.29 -26.39 1.87
C ASP A 336 -13.75 -26.85 3.26
N PRO A 337 -15.00 -26.56 3.67
CA PRO A 337 -15.50 -26.94 4.98
C PRO A 337 -15.64 -28.46 5.18
N ARG A 338 -15.47 -29.26 4.11
CA ARG A 338 -15.53 -30.71 4.13
C ARG A 338 -14.15 -31.39 4.15
N ALA A 339 -13.09 -30.63 3.98
CA ALA A 339 -11.73 -31.17 3.99
C ALA A 339 -11.34 -31.55 5.43
N PHE A 340 -11.23 -32.84 5.72
CA PHE A 340 -10.77 -33.37 7.02
C PHE A 340 -9.27 -33.14 7.28
N TYR A 341 -8.48 -32.95 6.23
CA TYR A 341 -7.07 -32.59 6.26
C TYR A 341 -6.82 -31.54 5.17
N HIS A 342 -6.29 -30.39 5.55
CA HIS A 342 -5.80 -29.41 4.61
C HIS A 342 -4.47 -29.92 4.03
N ILE A 343 -4.55 -30.72 2.98
CA ILE A 343 -3.40 -30.81 2.08
C ILE A 343 -3.46 -29.54 1.26
N VAL A 344 -2.74 -28.52 1.71
CA VAL A 344 -2.53 -27.31 0.92
C VAL A 344 -1.68 -27.73 -0.26
N ASP A 345 -2.30 -27.96 -1.40
CA ASP A 345 -1.56 -28.03 -2.66
C ASP A 345 -1.01 -26.64 -2.92
N GLU A 346 0.30 -26.46 -2.76
CA GLU A 346 0.97 -25.19 -2.98
C GLU A 346 0.75 -24.65 -4.40
N GLN A 347 0.36 -25.49 -5.35
CA GLN A 347 0.09 -25.12 -6.74
C GLN A 347 -1.40 -24.82 -7.02
N SER A 348 -2.31 -25.18 -6.13
CA SER A 348 -3.75 -24.91 -6.28
C SER A 348 -4.05 -23.47 -5.86
N LEU A 349 -4.73 -22.72 -6.76
CA LEU A 349 -5.22 -21.37 -6.50
C LEU A 349 -6.74 -21.45 -6.40
N GLU A 350 -7.24 -21.70 -5.19
CA GLU A 350 -8.68 -21.70 -4.90
C GLU A 350 -9.03 -20.54 -3.99
N TYR A 351 -9.92 -19.67 -4.48
CA TYR A 351 -10.32 -18.45 -3.77
C TYR A 351 -11.85 -18.33 -3.73
N GLN A 352 -12.34 -17.63 -2.70
CA GLN A 352 -13.71 -17.19 -2.59
C GLN A 352 -13.83 -15.77 -3.12
N TRP A 353 -14.75 -15.54 -4.07
CA TRP A 353 -15.11 -14.22 -4.53
C TRP A 353 -16.01 -13.53 -3.50
N VAL A 354 -15.60 -12.35 -3.04
CA VAL A 354 -16.35 -11.52 -2.10
C VAL A 354 -16.67 -10.21 -2.80
N VAL A 355 -17.94 -10.08 -3.23
CA VAL A 355 -18.45 -8.80 -3.75
C VAL A 355 -18.89 -7.96 -2.56
N ASN A 356 -18.34 -6.76 -2.44
CA ASN A 356 -18.79 -5.75 -1.49
C ASN A 356 -19.59 -4.68 -2.22
#